data_e5de9c6e5df387f2404834c63a127de9
#
_entry.id   e5de9c6e5df387f2404834c63a127de9
#
_cell.length_a   1.000
_cell.length_b   1.000
_cell.length_c   1.000
_cell.angle_alpha   90.00
_cell.angle_beta   90.00
_cell.angle_gamma   90.00
#
_symmetry.space_group_name_H-M   'P 1'
#
loop_
_entity.id
_entity.type
_entity.pdbx_description
1 polymer ?
#
loop_
_entity_poly.entity_id
_entity_poly.type
_entity_poly.pdbx_seq_one_letter_code
_entity_poly.pdbx_strand_id
1 'polypeptide(L)'
;FACGKGGNAVHFIMEHEQMSYPEALKYLAKKYGIEIKERELSSEEKIAQSERESLFIVNNFARDYFQNILKNHVDGQSIGMAYFRSRGFRDDIIEKFQLGYCTESHDALAQEALKKGYKKDYLVKTGLCYETDDHRLRDRFWGRVIFPVHTLSGKVVAFGGRVLAGATKGVKVKYVNSPESEIYHKSNELYGIYFAKQAIVKQDRCFLVEGYTDVISMHQSGIENVVASSGTALTPGQIRMIHRFTNNMTVLYDGDAAGIKSIRGIDTVSYTH
;
A
#
# COMPACT_ATOMS: atom_id res chain seq x y z
N PHE A 1 -23.22 -1.37 27.08
CA PHE A 1 -22.32 -0.32 27.52
C PHE A 1 -22.41 0.89 26.59
N ALA A 2 -21.91 2.06 27.02
CA ALA A 2 -22.13 3.36 26.38
C ALA A 2 -21.70 3.47 24.91
N CYS A 3 -20.81 2.57 24.39
CA CYS A 3 -20.34 2.58 23.00
C CYS A 3 -21.16 1.68 22.06
N GLY A 4 -22.18 0.96 22.54
CA GLY A 4 -22.98 0.02 21.73
C GLY A 4 -22.22 -1.20 21.21
N LYS A 5 -20.94 -1.34 21.53
CA LYS A 5 -20.10 -2.48 21.13
C LYS A 5 -20.06 -3.50 22.26
N GLY A 6 -20.35 -4.75 21.95
CA GLY A 6 -20.25 -5.89 22.85
C GLY A 6 -19.49 -7.05 22.19
N GLY A 7 -18.95 -7.97 22.99
CA GLY A 7 -18.23 -9.11 22.45
C GLY A 7 -17.36 -9.82 23.48
N ASN A 8 -16.61 -10.81 23.04
CA ASN A 8 -15.66 -11.55 23.87
C ASN A 8 -14.25 -10.91 23.81
N ALA A 9 -13.29 -11.49 24.56
CA ALA A 9 -11.90 -11.01 24.61
C ALA A 9 -11.25 -10.94 23.20
N VAL A 10 -11.59 -11.86 22.29
CA VAL A 10 -11.06 -11.86 20.93
C VAL A 10 -11.57 -10.65 20.17
N HIS A 11 -12.89 -10.37 20.24
CA HIS A 11 -13.48 -9.19 19.62
C HIS A 11 -12.86 -7.90 20.18
N PHE A 12 -12.61 -7.83 21.49
CA PHE A 12 -11.95 -6.69 22.10
C PHE A 12 -10.55 -6.45 21.49
N ILE A 13 -9.74 -7.51 21.37
CA ILE A 13 -8.39 -7.40 20.78
C ILE A 13 -8.46 -7.05 19.28
N MET A 14 -9.42 -7.64 18.54
CA MET A 14 -9.62 -7.28 17.12
C MET A 14 -9.89 -5.78 16.96
N GLU A 15 -10.74 -5.22 17.81
CA GLU A 15 -11.12 -3.80 17.77
C GLU A 15 -10.00 -2.89 18.31
N HIS A 16 -9.38 -3.26 19.42
CA HIS A 16 -8.36 -2.45 20.08
C HIS A 16 -7.04 -2.42 19.32
N GLU A 17 -6.55 -3.59 18.89
CA GLU A 17 -5.27 -3.74 18.19
C GLU A 17 -5.43 -3.71 16.66
N GLN A 18 -6.67 -3.58 16.17
CA GLN A 18 -6.99 -3.57 14.73
C GLN A 18 -6.47 -4.82 14.00
N MET A 19 -6.62 -5.96 14.65
CA MET A 19 -6.19 -7.27 14.16
C MET A 19 -7.36 -8.04 13.54
N SER A 20 -7.04 -8.95 12.61
CA SER A 20 -8.00 -9.96 12.14
C SER A 20 -8.27 -10.99 13.25
N TYR A 21 -9.38 -11.74 13.12
CA TYR A 21 -9.73 -12.78 14.09
C TYR A 21 -8.60 -13.80 14.35
N PRO A 22 -7.93 -14.36 13.32
CA PRO A 22 -6.80 -15.27 13.54
C PRO A 22 -5.60 -14.61 14.22
N GLU A 23 -5.31 -13.34 13.89
CA GLU A 23 -4.22 -12.59 14.53
C GLU A 23 -4.52 -12.32 16.01
N ALA A 24 -5.76 -11.93 16.32
CA ALA A 24 -6.20 -11.71 17.69
C ALA A 24 -6.15 -13.00 18.53
N LEU A 25 -6.53 -14.14 17.95
CA LEU A 25 -6.39 -15.46 18.60
C LEU A 25 -4.93 -15.79 18.89
N LYS A 26 -4.03 -15.62 17.92
CA LYS A 26 -2.59 -15.87 18.10
C LYS A 26 -1.97 -14.95 19.15
N TYR A 27 -2.38 -13.66 19.14
CA TYR A 27 -1.95 -12.69 20.15
C TYR A 27 -2.36 -13.11 21.57
N LEU A 28 -3.62 -13.45 21.76
CA LEU A 28 -4.14 -13.89 23.06
C LEU A 28 -3.49 -15.21 23.51
N ALA A 29 -3.35 -16.16 22.61
CA ALA A 29 -2.70 -17.43 22.92
C ALA A 29 -1.25 -17.22 23.38
N LYS A 30 -0.48 -16.41 22.68
CA LYS A 30 0.89 -16.05 23.08
C LYS A 30 0.92 -15.36 24.45
N LYS A 31 -0.02 -14.43 24.68
CA LYS A 31 -0.11 -13.65 25.92
C LYS A 31 -0.43 -14.53 27.15
N TYR A 32 -1.27 -15.53 26.97
CA TYR A 32 -1.74 -16.41 28.06
C TYR A 32 -1.06 -17.79 28.07
N GLY A 33 -0.04 -18.02 27.26
CA GLY A 33 0.69 -19.30 27.19
C GLY A 33 -0.18 -20.48 26.72
N ILE A 34 -1.22 -20.19 25.93
CA ILE A 34 -2.13 -21.21 25.38
C ILE A 34 -1.53 -21.74 24.09
N GLU A 35 -1.28 -23.05 24.05
CA GLU A 35 -0.83 -23.72 22.84
C GLU A 35 -1.98 -23.83 21.85
N ILE A 36 -1.88 -23.13 20.71
CA ILE A 36 -2.83 -23.28 19.61
C ILE A 36 -2.40 -24.51 18.81
N LYS A 37 -3.23 -25.54 18.79
CA LYS A 37 -3.09 -26.62 17.82
C LYS A 37 -3.47 -26.07 16.46
N GLU A 38 -2.49 -25.58 15.71
CA GLU A 38 -2.70 -25.23 14.30
C GLU A 38 -2.98 -26.51 13.53
N ARG A 39 -3.98 -26.47 12.64
CA ARG A 39 -4.19 -27.55 11.67
C ARG A 39 -2.89 -27.74 10.90
N GLU A 40 -2.40 -28.96 10.84
CA GLU A 40 -1.28 -29.26 9.95
C GLU A 40 -1.67 -28.94 8.51
N LEU A 41 -0.96 -27.98 7.93
CA LEU A 41 -1.13 -27.59 6.54
C LEU A 41 -0.66 -28.74 5.65
N SER A 42 -1.36 -29.00 4.57
CA SER A 42 -0.89 -29.91 3.53
C SER A 42 0.45 -29.44 2.94
N SER A 43 1.18 -30.32 2.28
CA SER A 43 2.44 -29.95 1.62
C SER A 43 2.23 -28.82 0.60
N GLU A 44 1.12 -28.81 -0.13
CA GLU A 44 0.76 -27.78 -1.08
C GLU A 44 0.44 -26.44 -0.39
N GLU A 45 -0.31 -26.47 0.73
CA GLU A 45 -0.61 -25.27 1.52
C GLU A 45 0.67 -24.65 2.12
N LYS A 46 1.63 -25.49 2.59
CA LYS A 46 2.94 -25.03 3.09
C LYS A 46 3.77 -24.37 2.01
N ILE A 47 3.78 -24.92 0.78
CA ILE A 47 4.48 -24.35 -0.36
C ILE A 47 3.86 -23.00 -0.73
N ALA A 48 2.54 -22.92 -0.86
CA ALA A 48 1.83 -21.68 -1.18
C ALA A 48 2.05 -20.60 -0.13
N GLN A 49 2.03 -20.95 1.16
CA GLN A 49 2.33 -20.03 2.25
C GLN A 49 3.77 -19.52 2.17
N SER A 50 4.75 -20.40 1.91
CA SER A 50 6.16 -20.05 1.75
C SER A 50 6.40 -19.15 0.53
N GLU A 51 5.70 -19.39 -0.59
CA GLU A 51 5.75 -18.51 -1.76
C GLU A 51 5.18 -17.13 -1.45
N ARG A 52 4.01 -17.06 -0.81
CA ARG A 52 3.39 -15.80 -0.41
C ARG A 52 4.28 -15.00 0.56
N GLU A 53 4.91 -15.63 1.52
CA GLU A 53 5.89 -14.99 2.41
C GLU A 53 7.09 -14.46 1.64
N SER A 54 7.58 -15.20 0.65
CA SER A 54 8.67 -14.76 -0.22
C SER A 54 8.32 -13.49 -1.00
N LEU A 55 7.08 -13.34 -1.46
CA LEU A 55 6.62 -12.12 -2.13
C LEU A 55 6.64 -10.90 -1.19
N PHE A 56 6.23 -11.06 0.09
CA PHE A 56 6.35 -9.99 1.08
C PHE A 56 7.81 -9.62 1.38
N ILE A 57 8.70 -10.61 1.46
CA ILE A 57 10.13 -10.39 1.70
C ILE A 57 10.74 -9.57 0.55
N VAL A 58 10.41 -9.90 -0.68
CA VAL A 58 10.89 -9.17 -1.87
C VAL A 58 10.32 -7.74 -1.92
N ASN A 59 9.07 -7.53 -1.57
CA ASN A 59 8.49 -6.19 -1.48
C ASN A 59 9.13 -5.36 -0.35
N ASN A 60 9.41 -5.95 0.80
CA ASN A 60 10.13 -5.26 1.87
C ASN A 60 11.54 -4.87 1.44
N PHE A 61 12.26 -5.77 0.78
CA PHE A 61 13.56 -5.44 0.19
C PHE A 61 13.46 -4.26 -0.79
N ALA A 62 12.48 -4.27 -1.69
CA ALA A 62 12.29 -3.19 -2.66
C ALA A 62 11.97 -1.85 -1.98
N ARG A 63 11.11 -1.85 -0.93
CA ARG A 63 10.84 -0.66 -0.12
C ARG A 63 12.12 -0.10 0.48
N ASP A 64 12.92 -0.94 1.14
CA ASP A 64 14.16 -0.52 1.78
C ASP A 64 15.18 -0.01 0.75
N TYR A 65 15.25 -0.66 -0.42
CA TYR A 65 16.06 -0.22 -1.54
C TYR A 65 15.64 1.17 -2.02
N PHE A 66 14.37 1.41 -2.31
CA PHE A 66 13.87 2.70 -2.79
C PHE A 66 14.05 3.82 -1.75
N GLN A 67 13.86 3.53 -0.47
CA GLN A 67 14.14 4.48 0.61
C GLN A 67 15.64 4.81 0.71
N ASN A 68 16.50 3.79 0.60
CA ASN A 68 17.94 3.98 0.61
C ASN A 68 18.41 4.83 -0.58
N ILE A 69 17.88 4.57 -1.78
CA ILE A 69 18.17 5.39 -2.96
C ILE A 69 17.69 6.83 -2.73
N LEU A 70 16.48 7.05 -2.22
CA LEU A 70 15.97 8.38 -1.93
C LEU A 70 16.87 9.15 -0.96
N LYS A 71 17.37 8.50 0.09
CA LYS A 71 18.13 9.13 1.17
C LYS A 71 19.61 9.30 0.85
N ASN A 72 20.22 8.36 0.12
CA ASN A 72 21.68 8.23 0.03
C ASN A 72 22.26 8.32 -1.39
N HIS A 73 21.44 8.20 -2.43
CA HIS A 73 21.89 8.32 -3.80
C HIS A 73 21.82 9.77 -4.28
N VAL A 74 22.75 10.21 -5.13
CA VAL A 74 22.80 11.59 -5.67
C VAL A 74 21.49 11.96 -6.37
N ASP A 75 20.98 11.13 -7.26
CA ASP A 75 19.71 11.35 -7.96
C ASP A 75 18.52 11.28 -6.98
N GLY A 76 18.61 10.42 -5.96
CA GLY A 76 17.59 10.34 -4.91
C GLY A 76 17.42 11.66 -4.17
N GLN A 77 18.53 12.31 -3.80
CA GLN A 77 18.53 13.60 -3.13
C GLN A 77 18.15 14.76 -4.06
N SER A 78 18.76 14.82 -5.24
CA SER A 78 18.62 15.96 -6.16
C SER A 78 17.28 15.93 -6.93
N ILE A 79 16.69 14.76 -7.14
CA ILE A 79 15.45 14.58 -7.92
C ILE A 79 14.30 14.16 -7.01
N GLY A 80 14.43 13.01 -6.35
CA GLY A 80 13.35 12.40 -5.56
C GLY A 80 12.99 13.22 -4.32
N MET A 81 13.97 13.52 -3.49
CA MET A 81 13.77 14.30 -2.27
C MET A 81 13.39 15.75 -2.59
N ALA A 82 14.01 16.36 -3.60
CA ALA A 82 13.63 17.69 -4.08
C ALA A 82 12.17 17.74 -4.53
N TYR A 83 11.67 16.71 -5.21
CA TYR A 83 10.26 16.61 -5.58
C TYR A 83 9.35 16.56 -4.35
N PHE A 84 9.62 15.71 -3.37
CA PHE A 84 8.77 15.61 -2.17
C PHE A 84 8.77 16.93 -1.38
N ARG A 85 9.93 17.58 -1.23
CA ARG A 85 10.04 18.89 -0.56
C ARG A 85 9.35 19.99 -1.35
N SER A 86 9.38 19.99 -2.69
CA SER A 86 8.64 20.95 -3.52
C SER A 86 7.12 20.80 -3.38
N ARG A 87 6.66 19.62 -2.96
CA ARG A 87 5.25 19.34 -2.60
C ARG A 87 4.92 19.76 -1.16
N GLY A 88 5.87 20.30 -0.41
CA GLY A 88 5.71 20.69 0.98
C GLY A 88 5.72 19.51 1.96
N PHE A 89 6.18 18.31 1.55
CA PHE A 89 6.26 17.17 2.46
C PHE A 89 7.45 17.30 3.40
N ARG A 90 7.20 17.13 4.70
CA ARG A 90 8.24 17.12 5.74
C ARG A 90 8.98 15.78 5.74
N ASP A 91 10.22 15.79 6.21
CA ASP A 91 11.09 14.61 6.22
C ASP A 91 10.51 13.49 7.12
N ASP A 92 9.86 13.85 8.26
CA ASP A 92 9.17 12.87 9.12
C ASP A 92 8.01 12.16 8.43
N ILE A 93 7.28 12.86 7.55
CA ILE A 93 6.18 12.32 6.76
C ILE A 93 6.70 11.45 5.62
N ILE A 94 7.77 11.88 4.94
CA ILE A 94 8.45 11.08 3.91
C ILE A 94 8.91 9.74 4.51
N GLU A 95 9.44 9.76 5.72
CA GLU A 95 9.85 8.55 6.44
C GLU A 95 8.66 7.71 6.91
N LYS A 96 7.64 8.32 7.51
CA LYS A 96 6.41 7.65 7.97
C LYS A 96 5.72 6.87 6.85
N PHE A 97 5.57 7.48 5.67
CA PHE A 97 4.97 6.85 4.50
C PHE A 97 5.94 5.98 3.71
N GLN A 98 7.20 5.87 4.15
CA GLN A 98 8.25 5.06 3.53
C GLN A 98 8.47 5.39 2.05
N LEU A 99 8.37 6.68 1.70
CA LEU A 99 8.52 7.15 0.33
C LEU A 99 9.92 6.84 -0.19
N GLY A 100 10.03 6.59 -1.50
CA GLY A 100 11.26 6.16 -2.13
C GLY A 100 11.52 6.80 -3.48
N TYR A 101 12.64 6.43 -4.08
CA TYR A 101 13.00 6.78 -5.44
C TYR A 101 13.63 5.60 -6.16
N CYS A 102 13.26 5.40 -7.42
CA CYS A 102 13.89 4.47 -8.33
C CYS A 102 14.65 5.27 -9.39
N THR A 103 15.94 5.03 -9.54
CA THR A 103 16.81 5.74 -10.48
C THR A 103 16.38 5.55 -11.94
N GLU A 104 16.94 6.32 -12.87
CA GLU A 104 16.68 6.17 -14.31
C GLU A 104 17.29 4.92 -14.93
N SER A 105 18.15 4.19 -14.19
CA SER A 105 18.63 2.88 -14.63
C SER A 105 17.47 1.90 -14.76
N HIS A 106 17.45 1.19 -15.87
CA HIS A 106 16.33 0.30 -16.21
C HIS A 106 16.34 -1.06 -15.47
N ASP A 107 17.39 -1.37 -14.70
CA ASP A 107 17.59 -2.67 -14.07
C ASP A 107 18.37 -2.62 -12.74
N ALA A 108 18.54 -1.44 -12.16
CA ALA A 108 19.33 -1.27 -10.93
C ALA A 108 18.75 -2.04 -9.72
N LEU A 109 17.43 -2.01 -9.53
CA LEU A 109 16.75 -2.81 -8.50
C LEU A 109 16.90 -4.30 -8.79
N ALA A 110 16.68 -4.72 -10.05
CA ALA A 110 16.79 -6.11 -10.47
C ALA A 110 18.19 -6.67 -10.20
N GLN A 111 19.25 -5.94 -10.58
CA GLN A 111 20.64 -6.35 -10.37
C GLN A 111 20.97 -6.46 -8.88
N GLU A 112 20.58 -5.48 -8.07
CA GLU A 112 20.84 -5.51 -6.63
C GLU A 112 20.08 -6.65 -5.94
N ALA A 113 18.82 -6.91 -6.35
CA ALA A 113 18.03 -8.02 -5.84
C ALA A 113 18.66 -9.37 -6.16
N LEU A 114 19.06 -9.61 -7.41
CA LEU A 114 19.72 -10.84 -7.84
C LEU A 114 21.06 -11.04 -7.13
N LYS A 115 21.86 -9.99 -6.96
CA LYS A 115 23.11 -10.01 -6.21
C LYS A 115 22.91 -10.42 -4.74
N LYS A 116 21.80 -10.04 -4.13
CA LYS A 116 21.40 -10.44 -2.77
C LYS A 116 20.74 -11.81 -2.69
N GLY A 117 20.61 -12.52 -3.80
CA GLY A 117 20.07 -13.88 -3.85
C GLY A 117 18.55 -13.97 -3.98
N TYR A 118 17.86 -12.85 -4.24
CA TYR A 118 16.41 -12.91 -4.52
C TYR A 118 16.15 -13.55 -5.89
N LYS A 119 15.11 -14.38 -5.97
CA LYS A 119 14.77 -15.08 -7.21
C LYS A 119 14.09 -14.14 -8.21
N LYS A 120 14.46 -14.23 -9.48
CA LYS A 120 13.85 -13.50 -10.59
C LYS A 120 12.33 -13.62 -10.60
N ASP A 121 11.82 -14.84 -10.40
CA ASP A 121 10.37 -15.13 -10.45
C ASP A 121 9.58 -14.29 -9.44
N TYR A 122 10.10 -14.07 -8.25
CA TYR A 122 9.41 -13.25 -7.24
C TYR A 122 9.42 -11.75 -7.60
N LEU A 123 10.47 -11.25 -8.25
CA LEU A 123 10.52 -9.89 -8.78
C LEU A 123 9.48 -9.66 -9.89
N VAL A 124 9.25 -10.68 -10.70
CA VAL A 124 8.23 -10.64 -11.76
C VAL A 124 6.82 -10.83 -11.18
N LYS A 125 6.61 -11.81 -10.30
CA LYS A 125 5.31 -12.09 -9.65
C LYS A 125 4.80 -10.89 -8.82
N THR A 126 5.67 -10.12 -8.18
CA THR A 126 5.29 -8.89 -7.46
C THR A 126 5.12 -7.69 -8.38
N GLY A 127 5.52 -7.81 -9.64
CA GLY A 127 5.50 -6.70 -10.60
C GLY A 127 6.53 -5.61 -10.32
N LEU A 128 7.52 -5.86 -9.49
CA LEU A 128 8.68 -4.96 -9.31
C LEU A 128 9.49 -4.87 -10.60
N CYS A 129 9.61 -5.99 -11.28
CA CYS A 129 10.27 -6.09 -12.58
C CYS A 129 9.35 -6.77 -13.61
N TYR A 130 9.72 -6.64 -14.85
CA TYR A 130 9.15 -7.40 -15.98
C TYR A 130 10.26 -7.95 -16.86
N GLU A 131 9.95 -9.01 -17.58
CA GLU A 131 10.85 -9.62 -18.54
C GLU A 131 10.54 -9.06 -19.93
N THR A 132 11.57 -8.66 -20.65
CA THR A 132 11.51 -8.23 -22.05
C THR A 132 11.58 -9.44 -23.00
N ASP A 133 11.23 -9.25 -24.27
CA ASP A 133 11.27 -10.31 -25.29
C ASP A 133 12.66 -10.97 -25.45
N ASP A 134 13.73 -10.23 -25.15
CA ASP A 134 15.12 -10.70 -25.13
C ASP A 134 15.54 -11.30 -23.77
N HIS A 135 14.56 -11.69 -22.94
CA HIS A 135 14.74 -12.31 -21.62
C HIS A 135 15.52 -11.49 -20.59
N ARG A 136 15.62 -10.17 -20.78
CA ARG A 136 16.22 -9.29 -19.78
C ARG A 136 15.19 -8.85 -18.76
N LEU A 137 15.63 -8.75 -17.51
CA LEU A 137 14.84 -8.22 -16.43
C LEU A 137 14.93 -6.68 -16.41
N ARG A 138 13.81 -6.00 -16.32
CA ARG A 138 13.70 -4.53 -16.27
C ARG A 138 12.88 -4.07 -15.10
N ASP A 139 13.31 -3.00 -14.44
CA ASP A 139 12.63 -2.37 -13.34
C ASP A 139 11.34 -1.67 -13.84
N ARG A 140 10.20 -1.95 -13.22
CA ARG A 140 8.92 -1.32 -13.58
C ARG A 140 8.88 0.17 -13.25
N PHE A 141 9.55 0.57 -12.18
CA PHE A 141 9.43 1.89 -11.60
C PHE A 141 10.61 2.82 -11.90
N TRP A 142 11.45 2.52 -12.87
CA TRP A 142 12.61 3.32 -13.21
C TRP A 142 12.26 4.80 -13.45
N GLY A 143 13.10 5.73 -12.95
CA GLY A 143 12.93 7.18 -13.06
C GLY A 143 11.71 7.73 -12.31
N ARG A 144 11.26 7.09 -11.22
CA ARG A 144 10.03 7.46 -10.51
C ARG A 144 10.24 7.66 -9.02
N VAL A 145 9.49 8.60 -8.45
CA VAL A 145 9.26 8.61 -7.01
C VAL A 145 8.24 7.53 -6.65
N ILE A 146 8.44 6.89 -5.48
CA ILE A 146 7.77 5.65 -5.10
C ILE A 146 6.88 5.87 -3.88
N PHE A 147 5.68 5.31 -3.94
CA PHE A 147 4.66 5.29 -2.90
C PHE A 147 4.35 3.83 -2.54
N PRO A 148 4.85 3.30 -1.41
CA PRO A 148 4.52 1.95 -0.98
C PRO A 148 3.05 1.84 -0.56
N VAL A 149 2.38 0.77 -0.99
CA VAL A 149 1.01 0.44 -0.60
C VAL A 149 1.05 -0.61 0.50
N HIS A 150 0.35 -0.33 1.60
CA HIS A 150 0.35 -1.18 2.78
C HIS A 150 -1.01 -1.85 2.99
N THR A 151 -0.99 -3.10 3.42
CA THR A 151 -2.18 -3.76 3.99
C THR A 151 -2.61 -3.09 5.29
N LEU A 152 -3.76 -3.46 5.82
CA LEU A 152 -4.21 -3.07 7.17
C LEU A 152 -3.20 -3.41 8.27
N SER A 153 -2.43 -4.49 8.12
CA SER A 153 -1.40 -4.91 9.08
C SER A 153 -0.03 -4.25 8.86
N GLY A 154 0.10 -3.37 7.86
CA GLY A 154 1.34 -2.64 7.58
C GLY A 154 2.35 -3.38 6.70
N LYS A 155 1.98 -4.52 6.12
CA LYS A 155 2.85 -5.21 5.15
C LYS A 155 2.79 -4.50 3.80
N VAL A 156 3.94 -4.29 3.16
CA VAL A 156 4.01 -3.69 1.81
C VAL A 156 3.61 -4.72 0.77
N VAL A 157 2.56 -4.46 0.02
CA VAL A 157 2.00 -5.37 -1.00
C VAL A 157 2.20 -4.90 -2.43
N ALA A 158 2.38 -3.60 -2.63
CA ALA A 158 2.49 -2.99 -3.95
C ALA A 158 3.20 -1.63 -3.88
N PHE A 159 3.43 -1.03 -5.04
CA PHE A 159 4.00 0.29 -5.17
C PHE A 159 3.24 1.10 -6.24
N GLY A 160 3.11 2.39 -5.98
CA GLY A 160 2.81 3.38 -6.98
C GLY A 160 4.10 4.14 -7.35
N GLY A 161 4.28 4.43 -8.63
CA GLY A 161 5.42 5.20 -9.11
C GLY A 161 4.98 6.38 -9.97
N ARG A 162 5.42 7.61 -9.63
CA ARG A 162 5.16 8.80 -10.40
C ARG A 162 6.41 9.27 -11.12
N VAL A 163 6.34 9.42 -12.46
CA VAL A 163 7.40 10.04 -13.24
C VAL A 163 7.41 11.55 -13.02
N LEU A 164 8.59 12.14 -12.94
CA LEU A 164 8.77 13.57 -12.78
C LEU A 164 8.92 14.26 -14.14
N ALA A 165 8.32 15.44 -14.29
CA ALA A 165 8.42 16.21 -15.52
C ALA A 165 9.89 16.57 -15.78
N GLY A 166 10.39 16.23 -16.99
CA GLY A 166 11.76 16.49 -17.40
C GLY A 166 12.76 15.35 -17.13
N ALA A 167 12.44 14.37 -16.26
CA ALA A 167 13.37 13.30 -15.92
C ALA A 167 13.44 12.19 -16.97
N THR A 168 12.38 11.97 -17.75
CA THR A 168 12.31 10.86 -18.72
C THR A 168 11.68 11.31 -20.04
N LYS A 169 12.53 11.55 -21.04
CA LYS A 169 12.09 11.80 -22.42
C LYS A 169 11.31 10.58 -22.93
N GLY A 170 10.06 10.78 -23.36
CA GLY A 170 9.24 9.74 -24.01
C GLY A 170 8.31 8.94 -23.09
N VAL A 171 8.32 9.13 -21.77
CA VAL A 171 7.37 8.45 -20.87
C VAL A 171 6.02 9.11 -20.93
N LYS A 172 5.02 8.43 -21.53
CA LYS A 172 3.65 8.92 -21.69
C LYS A 172 2.78 8.79 -20.43
N VAL A 173 3.13 7.84 -19.54
CA VAL A 173 2.28 7.48 -18.38
C VAL A 173 2.83 8.11 -17.10
N LYS A 174 2.07 9.07 -16.57
CA LYS A 174 2.44 9.82 -15.36
C LYS A 174 2.56 8.94 -14.11
N TYR A 175 1.59 8.05 -13.88
CA TYR A 175 1.58 7.09 -12.78
C TYR A 175 1.60 5.65 -13.28
N VAL A 176 2.41 4.81 -12.66
CA VAL A 176 2.42 3.36 -12.84
C VAL A 176 2.22 2.71 -11.48
N ASN A 177 1.32 1.73 -11.41
CA ASN A 177 1.09 0.93 -10.21
C ASN A 177 1.60 -0.50 -10.42
N SER A 178 1.86 -1.22 -9.31
CA SER A 178 2.04 -2.66 -9.37
C SER A 178 0.84 -3.33 -10.04
N PRO A 179 1.06 -4.39 -10.81
CA PRO A 179 -0.03 -5.22 -11.33
C PRO A 179 -0.67 -6.03 -10.20
N GLU A 180 -1.81 -6.66 -10.49
CA GLU A 180 -2.40 -7.68 -9.61
C GLU A 180 -1.38 -8.79 -9.32
N SER A 181 -1.41 -9.32 -8.10
CA SER A 181 -0.54 -10.41 -7.68
C SER A 181 -1.21 -11.22 -6.57
N GLU A 182 -0.60 -12.33 -6.14
CA GLU A 182 -1.10 -13.16 -5.04
C GLU A 182 -1.22 -12.40 -3.70
N ILE A 183 -0.47 -11.32 -3.53
CA ILE A 183 -0.47 -10.51 -2.31
C ILE A 183 -1.10 -9.12 -2.48
N TYR A 184 -1.46 -8.74 -3.72
CA TYR A 184 -2.01 -7.43 -4.03
C TYR A 184 -3.22 -7.52 -4.95
N HIS A 185 -4.38 -7.11 -4.43
CA HIS A 185 -5.62 -6.96 -5.19
C HIS A 185 -6.07 -5.51 -5.09
N LYS A 186 -5.85 -4.75 -6.16
CA LYS A 186 -6.12 -3.31 -6.21
C LYS A 186 -7.56 -2.95 -5.80
N SER A 187 -8.50 -3.82 -6.13
CA SER A 187 -9.92 -3.66 -5.77
C SER A 187 -10.20 -3.81 -4.26
N ASN A 188 -9.25 -4.32 -3.49
CA ASN A 188 -9.40 -4.57 -2.05
C ASN A 188 -8.41 -3.77 -1.21
N GLU A 189 -7.61 -2.88 -1.80
CA GLU A 189 -6.62 -2.10 -1.08
C GLU A 189 -6.95 -0.61 -1.17
N LEU A 190 -6.66 0.11 -0.11
CA LEU A 190 -6.76 1.57 -0.01
C LEU A 190 -5.42 2.13 0.43
N TYR A 191 -4.89 3.08 -0.34
CA TYR A 191 -3.67 3.76 0.06
C TYR A 191 -3.88 4.57 1.34
N GLY A 192 -2.94 4.46 2.26
CA GLY A 192 -2.99 5.18 3.53
C GLY A 192 -3.77 4.48 4.65
N ILE A 193 -4.53 3.41 4.37
CA ILE A 193 -5.40 2.76 5.35
C ILE A 193 -4.66 2.28 6.61
N TYR A 194 -3.43 1.80 6.47
CA TYR A 194 -2.58 1.41 7.60
C TYR A 194 -2.37 2.55 8.59
N PHE A 195 -2.11 3.74 8.09
CA PHE A 195 -1.87 4.94 8.89
C PHE A 195 -3.17 5.60 9.38
N ALA A 196 -4.27 5.44 8.63
CA ALA A 196 -5.54 6.12 8.86
C ALA A 196 -6.47 5.38 9.83
N LYS A 197 -6.39 4.05 9.93
CA LYS A 197 -7.38 3.19 10.62
C LYS A 197 -7.72 3.63 12.04
N GLN A 198 -6.73 4.02 12.85
CA GLN A 198 -6.97 4.47 14.22
C GLN A 198 -7.68 5.84 14.27
N ALA A 199 -7.28 6.76 13.39
CA ALA A 199 -7.91 8.06 13.28
C ALA A 199 -9.35 7.94 12.74
N ILE A 200 -9.61 7.03 11.80
CA ILE A 200 -10.96 6.74 11.29
C ILE A 200 -11.87 6.28 12.44
N VAL A 201 -11.41 5.32 13.25
CA VAL A 201 -12.19 4.83 14.41
C VAL A 201 -12.43 5.95 15.43
N LYS A 202 -11.37 6.70 15.77
CA LYS A 202 -11.44 7.76 16.78
C LYS A 202 -12.38 8.90 16.38
N GLN A 203 -12.42 9.26 15.10
CA GLN A 203 -13.20 10.37 14.57
C GLN A 203 -14.56 9.92 14.00
N ASP A 204 -14.80 8.61 13.95
CA ASP A 204 -15.97 7.98 13.32
C ASP A 204 -16.24 8.55 11.92
N ARG A 205 -15.19 8.77 11.13
CA ARG A 205 -15.23 9.33 9.78
C ARG A 205 -14.02 8.94 8.97
N CYS A 206 -14.23 8.64 7.68
CA CYS A 206 -13.17 8.42 6.68
C CYS A 206 -13.29 9.45 5.56
N PHE A 207 -12.19 10.11 5.23
CA PHE A 207 -12.06 10.90 4.01
C PHE A 207 -11.49 10.03 2.89
N LEU A 208 -12.14 10.05 1.73
CA LEU A 208 -11.69 9.38 0.53
C LEU A 208 -11.25 10.42 -0.50
N VAL A 209 -9.98 10.35 -0.91
CA VAL A 209 -9.37 11.22 -1.92
C VAL A 209 -8.91 10.42 -3.13
N GLU A 210 -8.41 11.09 -4.20
CA GLU A 210 -8.05 10.39 -5.44
C GLU A 210 -6.68 9.72 -5.38
N GLY A 211 -5.66 10.40 -4.86
CA GLY A 211 -4.28 10.02 -5.07
C GLY A 211 -3.41 9.94 -3.83
N TYR A 212 -2.21 9.42 -4.04
CA TYR A 212 -1.18 9.24 -3.01
C TYR A 212 -0.79 10.56 -2.33
N THR A 213 -0.57 11.60 -3.14
CA THR A 213 -0.13 12.90 -2.64
C THR A 213 -1.19 13.61 -1.82
N ASP A 214 -2.47 13.38 -2.12
CA ASP A 214 -3.58 13.99 -1.39
C ASP A 214 -3.69 13.39 0.01
N VAL A 215 -3.57 12.05 0.12
CA VAL A 215 -3.49 11.36 1.42
C VAL A 215 -2.35 11.92 2.27
N ILE A 216 -1.16 12.04 1.69
CA ILE A 216 0.03 12.49 2.43
C ILE A 216 -0.13 13.94 2.87
N SER A 217 -0.66 14.82 1.99
CA SER A 217 -0.88 16.24 2.29
C SER A 217 -1.91 16.43 3.40
N MET A 218 -3.03 15.72 3.34
CA MET A 218 -4.07 15.79 4.39
C MET A 218 -3.55 15.22 5.71
N HIS A 219 -2.90 14.07 5.66
CA HIS A 219 -2.33 13.42 6.84
C HIS A 219 -1.32 14.34 7.55
N GLN A 220 -0.42 14.98 6.79
CA GLN A 220 0.55 15.95 7.32
C GLN A 220 -0.12 17.16 7.97
N SER A 221 -1.27 17.57 7.46
CA SER A 221 -2.07 18.69 7.99
C SER A 221 -2.93 18.32 9.20
N GLY A 222 -2.78 17.08 9.73
CA GLY A 222 -3.52 16.59 10.90
C GLY A 222 -4.85 15.89 10.57
N ILE A 223 -5.22 15.78 9.29
CA ILE A 223 -6.39 15.00 8.85
C ILE A 223 -5.91 13.58 8.54
N GLU A 224 -5.70 12.80 9.62
CA GLU A 224 -5.07 11.47 9.51
C GLU A 224 -6.05 10.37 9.06
N ASN A 225 -7.37 10.59 9.16
CA ASN A 225 -8.44 9.66 8.78
C ASN A 225 -8.74 9.70 7.28
N VAL A 226 -7.70 9.71 6.43
CA VAL A 226 -7.77 9.87 4.97
C VAL A 226 -7.15 8.69 4.24
N VAL A 227 -7.83 8.24 3.17
CA VAL A 227 -7.39 7.14 2.30
C VAL A 227 -7.63 7.48 0.83
N ALA A 228 -6.98 6.75 -0.10
CA ALA A 228 -7.23 6.91 -1.53
C ALA A 228 -7.46 5.56 -2.23
N SER A 229 -8.32 5.58 -3.26
CA SER A 229 -8.55 4.45 -4.17
C SER A 229 -7.45 4.27 -5.22
N SER A 230 -6.53 5.23 -5.32
CA SER A 230 -5.30 5.18 -6.14
C SER A 230 -5.54 4.98 -7.64
N GLY A 231 -6.45 5.78 -8.20
CA GLY A 231 -6.68 5.86 -9.65
C GLY A 231 -7.62 4.78 -10.20
N THR A 232 -8.51 4.26 -9.37
CA THR A 232 -9.66 3.44 -9.77
C THR A 232 -10.96 4.01 -9.21
N ALA A 233 -12.08 3.74 -9.88
CA ALA A 233 -13.38 3.93 -9.25
C ALA A 233 -13.45 3.12 -7.95
N LEU A 234 -14.13 3.66 -6.94
CA LEU A 234 -14.30 3.00 -5.65
C LEU A 234 -15.02 1.65 -5.84
N THR A 235 -14.45 0.60 -5.28
CA THR A 235 -14.95 -0.76 -5.42
C THR A 235 -15.73 -1.21 -4.18
N PRO A 236 -16.62 -2.22 -4.31
CA PRO A 236 -17.29 -2.83 -3.16
C PRO A 236 -16.32 -3.38 -2.10
N GLY A 237 -15.15 -3.88 -2.52
CA GLY A 237 -14.10 -4.36 -1.61
C GLY A 237 -13.51 -3.23 -0.76
N GLN A 238 -13.23 -2.10 -1.37
CA GLN A 238 -12.72 -0.89 -0.70
C GLN A 238 -13.76 -0.28 0.25
N ILE A 239 -15.03 -0.24 -0.15
CA ILE A 239 -16.13 0.21 0.72
C ILE A 239 -16.24 -0.69 1.95
N ARG A 240 -16.28 -2.01 1.77
CA ARG A 240 -16.30 -2.96 2.89
C ARG A 240 -15.10 -2.80 3.82
N MET A 241 -13.93 -2.43 3.29
CA MET A 241 -12.75 -2.16 4.12
C MET A 241 -12.96 -0.93 5.01
N ILE A 242 -13.52 0.16 4.49
CA ILE A 242 -13.84 1.37 5.27
C ILE A 242 -14.91 1.07 6.31
N HIS A 243 -15.97 0.32 5.94
CA HIS A 243 -17.08 -0.04 6.83
C HIS A 243 -16.67 -0.89 8.04
N ARG A 244 -15.48 -1.47 8.05
CA ARG A 244 -14.92 -2.13 9.24
C ARG A 244 -14.61 -1.13 10.36
N PHE A 245 -14.47 0.15 10.04
CA PHE A 245 -14.02 1.19 10.96
C PHE A 245 -15.07 2.29 11.20
N THR A 246 -15.85 2.64 10.18
CA THR A 246 -16.89 3.68 10.25
C THR A 246 -17.91 3.52 9.14
N ASN A 247 -19.15 3.97 9.41
CA ASN A 247 -20.18 4.12 8.38
C ASN A 247 -20.18 5.51 7.72
N ASN A 248 -19.35 6.44 8.23
CA ASN A 248 -19.32 7.82 7.78
C ASN A 248 -18.14 8.05 6.83
N MET A 249 -18.44 8.16 5.54
CA MET A 249 -17.45 8.43 4.49
C MET A 249 -17.74 9.79 3.84
N THR A 250 -16.68 10.59 3.66
CA THR A 250 -16.72 11.84 2.92
C THR A 250 -15.77 11.73 1.72
N VAL A 251 -16.29 11.90 0.52
CA VAL A 251 -15.52 11.83 -0.72
C VAL A 251 -15.08 13.23 -1.12
N LEU A 252 -13.79 13.40 -1.39
CA LEU A 252 -13.15 14.65 -1.80
C LEU A 252 -12.37 14.37 -3.09
N TYR A 253 -13.06 14.50 -4.22
CA TYR A 253 -12.50 14.32 -5.55
C TYR A 253 -12.41 15.64 -6.29
N ASP A 254 -11.49 15.71 -7.26
CA ASP A 254 -11.36 16.87 -8.12
C ASP A 254 -12.67 17.13 -8.90
N GLY A 255 -13.02 18.39 -9.12
CA GLY A 255 -14.23 18.78 -9.84
C GLY A 255 -14.16 18.59 -11.36
N ASP A 256 -13.22 17.79 -11.84
CA ASP A 256 -13.07 17.48 -13.25
C ASP A 256 -14.00 16.32 -13.71
N ALA A 257 -14.01 16.05 -15.01
CA ALA A 257 -14.87 15.01 -15.59
C ALA A 257 -14.55 13.59 -15.05
N ALA A 258 -13.30 13.33 -14.64
CA ALA A 258 -12.88 12.05 -14.11
C ALA A 258 -13.36 11.85 -12.66
N GLY A 259 -13.21 12.87 -11.81
CA GLY A 259 -13.72 12.87 -10.43
C GLY A 259 -15.24 12.76 -10.38
N ILE A 260 -15.96 13.51 -11.22
CA ILE A 260 -17.44 13.40 -11.33
C ILE A 260 -17.87 11.99 -11.76
N LYS A 261 -17.17 11.37 -12.71
CA LYS A 261 -17.45 10.00 -13.15
C LYS A 261 -17.20 8.98 -12.02
N SER A 262 -16.16 9.17 -11.22
CA SER A 262 -15.83 8.31 -10.09
C SER A 262 -16.89 8.37 -9.00
N ILE A 263 -17.46 9.55 -8.72
CA ILE A 263 -18.56 9.75 -7.75
C ILE A 263 -19.82 9.02 -8.22
N ARG A 264 -20.19 9.10 -9.49
CA ARG A 264 -21.36 8.37 -10.03
C ARG A 264 -21.23 6.86 -9.90
N GLY A 265 -20.00 6.32 -9.95
CA GLY A 265 -19.74 4.92 -9.65
C GLY A 265 -20.03 4.52 -8.20
N ILE A 266 -19.89 5.44 -7.25
CA ILE A 266 -20.18 5.22 -5.82
C ILE A 266 -21.69 5.02 -5.60
N ASP A 267 -22.52 5.82 -6.21
CA ASP A 267 -23.99 5.68 -6.10
C ASP A 267 -24.46 4.29 -6.53
N THR A 268 -23.91 3.75 -7.61
CA THR A 268 -24.28 2.41 -8.10
C THR A 268 -23.89 1.30 -7.11
N VAL A 269 -22.80 1.47 -6.36
CA VAL A 269 -22.32 0.48 -5.38
C VAL A 269 -23.07 0.60 -4.03
N SER A 270 -23.51 1.80 -3.68
CA SER A 270 -24.25 2.08 -2.42
C SER A 270 -25.67 1.50 -2.43
N TYR A 271 -26.32 1.45 -3.60
CA TYR A 271 -27.70 0.94 -3.74
C TYR A 271 -27.81 -0.59 -3.80
N THR A 272 -26.73 -1.32 -3.90
CA THR A 272 -26.74 -2.81 -3.98
C THR A 272 -26.58 -3.50 -2.63
N HIS A 273 -26.54 -2.76 -1.55
CA HIS A 273 -26.45 -3.24 -0.17
C HIS A 273 -27.37 -2.44 0.77
#